data_166f99fe16bcd7646b2979c9bfa5740e
#
_entry.id   166f99fe16bcd7646b2979c9bfa5740e
#
_cell.length_a   1.000
_cell.length_b   1.000
_cell.length_c   1.000
_cell.angle_alpha   90.00
_cell.angle_beta   90.00
_cell.angle_gamma   90.00
#
_symmetry.space_group_name_H-M   'P 1'
#
loop_
_entity.id
_entity.type
_entity.pdbx_description
1 polymer ?
#
loop_
_entity_poly.entity_id
_entity_poly.type
_entity_poly.pdbx_seq_one_letter_code
_entity_poly.pdbx_strand_id
1 'polypeptide(L)'
;MPTEKRGSIGQVKPSGWHTQKYDNVDGKFAYNRCHLIGYQLTAENANEKNLITGTRYLNVEGMLPFENLTADYVKETGNHVMYRVTPVFEGSNLVASGVLMEAYSVEDQGKGICFCTYCYNVQPGVAIDYATGDSHLSGKNNQTSHKSSAKEHASAVYILNTNTKKFHKPDCHSVKQMSSKNRKKYKGLRKKLIKDGYSPCKNCNP
;
A
#
# COMPACT_ATOMS: atom_id res chain seq x y z
N MET A 1 -7.33 -18.79 21.61
CA MET A 1 -6.77 -17.55 22.19
C MET A 1 -5.52 -17.91 22.97
N PRO A 2 -4.41 -17.16 22.85
CA PRO A 2 -3.17 -17.48 23.55
C PRO A 2 -3.35 -17.40 25.07
N THR A 3 -2.81 -18.40 25.76
CA THR A 3 -2.75 -18.46 27.24
C THR A 3 -1.38 -18.04 27.76
N GLU A 4 -0.37 -17.97 26.88
CA GLU A 4 1.00 -17.63 27.26
C GLU A 4 1.31 -16.16 26.99
N LYS A 5 2.27 -15.62 27.73
CA LYS A 5 2.75 -14.25 27.55
C LYS A 5 3.59 -14.16 26.26
N ARG A 6 3.34 -13.11 25.46
CA ARG A 6 4.09 -12.84 24.23
C ARG A 6 5.59 -12.68 24.51
N GLY A 7 6.41 -13.43 23.77
CA GLY A 7 7.87 -13.35 23.83
C GLY A 7 8.45 -12.25 22.93
N SER A 8 9.80 -12.12 22.94
CA SER A 8 10.52 -11.20 22.03
C SER A 8 10.52 -11.71 20.60
N ILE A 9 10.36 -10.81 19.64
CA ILE A 9 10.49 -11.07 18.19
C ILE A 9 11.62 -10.27 17.55
N GLY A 10 12.48 -9.63 18.39
CA GLY A 10 13.53 -8.73 17.94
C GLY A 10 14.60 -9.36 17.03
N GLN A 11 14.79 -10.67 17.15
CA GLN A 11 15.76 -11.44 16.35
C GLN A 11 15.30 -11.66 14.91
N VAL A 12 13.99 -11.63 14.61
CA VAL A 12 13.48 -11.82 13.26
C VAL A 12 13.70 -10.56 12.43
N LYS A 13 14.24 -10.71 11.25
CA LYS A 13 14.43 -9.64 10.27
C LYS A 13 13.74 -10.01 8.96
N PRO A 14 12.48 -9.63 8.76
CA PRO A 14 11.78 -9.89 7.51
C PRO A 14 12.49 -9.20 6.32
N SER A 15 12.14 -9.57 5.09
CA SER A 15 12.70 -8.97 3.88
C SER A 15 12.57 -7.44 3.90
N GLY A 16 13.58 -6.71 3.44
CA GLY A 16 13.60 -5.24 3.43
C GLY A 16 13.61 -4.59 4.82
N TRP A 17 14.00 -5.34 5.89
CA TRP A 17 14.03 -4.79 7.25
C TRP A 17 15.16 -3.79 7.45
N HIS A 18 14.79 -2.55 7.84
CA HIS A 18 15.69 -1.52 8.31
C HIS A 18 15.22 -0.96 9.66
N THR A 19 16.17 -0.64 10.54
CA THR A 19 15.86 0.06 11.80
C THR A 19 15.90 1.56 11.55
N GLN A 20 14.75 2.14 11.21
CA GLN A 20 14.62 3.57 10.91
C GLN A 20 13.75 4.26 11.97
N LYS A 21 14.21 5.44 12.42
CA LYS A 21 13.51 6.24 13.42
C LYS A 21 13.13 7.61 12.86
N TYR A 22 11.90 8.03 13.16
CA TYR A 22 11.38 9.35 12.80
C TYR A 22 10.57 9.92 13.94
N ASP A 23 10.79 11.20 14.29
CA ASP A 23 10.10 11.84 15.41
C ASP A 23 8.58 12.03 15.19
N ASN A 24 8.15 12.06 13.94
CA ASN A 24 6.74 12.16 13.54
C ASN A 24 6.00 10.81 13.52
N VAL A 25 6.65 9.70 13.86
CA VAL A 25 6.05 8.37 13.91
C VAL A 25 5.77 7.99 15.36
N ASP A 26 4.57 7.50 15.66
CA ASP A 26 4.25 6.95 16.98
C ASP A 26 5.19 5.80 17.34
N GLY A 27 5.78 5.83 18.56
CA GLY A 27 6.83 4.90 18.96
C GLY A 27 8.17 5.11 18.25
N LYS A 28 8.29 6.14 17.41
CA LYS A 28 9.49 6.57 16.66
C LYS A 28 10.03 5.60 15.61
N PHE A 29 9.64 4.35 15.57
CA PHE A 29 10.09 3.37 14.58
C PHE A 29 9.15 3.33 13.37
N ALA A 30 9.68 3.58 12.17
CA ALA A 30 8.92 3.50 10.93
C ALA A 30 8.39 2.10 10.67
N TYR A 31 9.21 1.08 10.97
CA TYR A 31 8.86 -0.31 10.75
C TYR A 31 8.64 -1.09 12.05
N ASN A 32 7.66 -1.95 12.02
CA ASN A 32 7.38 -3.00 12.96
C ASN A 32 7.64 -4.36 12.30
N ARG A 33 7.99 -5.36 13.10
CA ARG A 33 7.82 -6.77 12.72
C ARG A 33 6.33 -7.06 12.80
N CYS A 34 5.66 -6.84 11.68
CA CYS A 34 4.22 -6.91 11.59
C CYS A 34 3.78 -8.37 11.43
N HIS A 35 3.00 -8.88 12.38
CA HIS A 35 2.36 -10.17 12.20
C HIS A 35 1.32 -10.07 11.08
N LEU A 36 1.29 -11.04 10.19
CA LEU A 36 0.20 -11.21 9.22
C LEU A 36 -1.08 -11.63 9.92
N ILE A 37 -0.98 -12.65 10.78
CA ILE A 37 -2.07 -13.01 11.70
C ILE A 37 -1.60 -12.73 13.11
N GLY A 38 -2.30 -11.83 13.78
CA GLY A 38 -1.90 -11.28 15.07
C GLY A 38 -1.73 -12.37 16.16
N TYR A 39 -0.80 -12.13 17.07
CA TYR A 39 -0.52 -13.04 18.20
C TYR A 39 -1.79 -13.42 18.99
N GLN A 40 -2.71 -12.47 19.14
CA GLN A 40 -3.98 -12.70 19.84
C GLN A 40 -4.87 -13.77 19.19
N LEU A 41 -4.67 -14.09 17.91
CA LEU A 41 -5.46 -15.08 17.18
C LEU A 41 -4.78 -16.45 17.11
N THR A 42 -3.44 -16.49 17.02
CA THR A 42 -2.69 -17.74 16.73
C THR A 42 -1.75 -18.19 17.84
N ALA A 43 -1.39 -17.33 18.77
CA ALA A 43 -0.29 -17.52 19.72
C ALA A 43 1.11 -17.67 19.05
N GLU A 44 1.22 -17.50 17.73
CA GLU A 44 2.51 -17.54 17.06
C GLU A 44 3.31 -16.27 17.36
N ASN A 45 4.50 -16.42 17.94
CA ASN A 45 5.30 -15.27 18.33
C ASN A 45 6.37 -14.91 17.30
N ALA A 46 7.40 -15.71 17.11
CA ALA A 46 8.58 -15.41 16.30
C ALA A 46 8.66 -16.24 15.01
N ASN A 47 7.52 -16.60 14.44
CA ASN A 47 7.45 -17.32 13.18
C ASN A 47 7.78 -16.39 12.02
N GLU A 48 8.90 -16.65 11.32
CA GLU A 48 9.35 -15.84 10.18
C GLU A 48 8.34 -15.80 9.03
N LYS A 49 7.55 -16.89 8.86
CA LYS A 49 6.50 -16.96 7.84
C LYS A 49 5.28 -16.08 8.14
N ASN A 50 5.14 -15.68 9.40
CA ASN A 50 4.04 -14.84 9.88
C ASN A 50 4.47 -13.39 10.16
N LEU A 51 5.68 -13.00 9.76
CA LEU A 51 6.22 -11.67 10.03
C LEU A 51 6.68 -11.00 8.74
N ILE A 52 6.24 -9.76 8.53
CA ILE A 52 6.70 -8.90 7.43
C ILE A 52 7.28 -7.58 7.96
N THR A 53 8.04 -6.90 7.12
CA THR A 53 8.41 -5.50 7.33
C THR A 53 7.18 -4.63 7.06
N GLY A 54 6.45 -4.30 8.11
CA GLY A 54 5.26 -3.45 8.05
C GLY A 54 5.51 -2.11 8.73
N THR A 55 4.86 -1.06 8.25
CA THR A 55 4.93 0.24 8.90
C THR A 55 4.18 0.23 10.23
N ARG A 56 4.50 1.19 11.10
CA ARG A 56 3.73 1.39 12.32
C ARG A 56 2.25 1.66 12.00
N TYR A 57 2.01 2.48 10.97
CA TYR A 57 0.67 2.83 10.52
C TYR A 57 -0.12 1.63 9.98
N LEU A 58 0.48 0.80 9.10
CA LEU A 58 -0.13 -0.44 8.66
C LEU A 58 -0.54 -1.32 9.84
N ASN A 59 0.39 -1.52 10.79
CA ASN A 59 0.20 -2.45 11.90
C ASN A 59 -0.93 -2.00 12.85
N VAL A 60 -1.01 -0.70 13.15
CA VAL A 60 -1.90 -0.18 14.20
C VAL A 60 -3.20 0.40 13.65
N GLU A 61 -3.10 1.17 12.57
CA GLU A 61 -4.27 1.83 11.98
C GLU A 61 -4.90 0.99 10.86
N GLY A 62 -4.08 0.22 10.14
CA GLY A 62 -4.55 -0.63 9.04
C GLY A 62 -5.10 -1.96 9.53
N MET A 63 -4.27 -2.80 10.14
CA MET A 63 -4.61 -4.20 10.40
C MET A 63 -5.31 -4.43 11.76
N LEU A 64 -4.82 -3.79 12.83
CA LEU A 64 -5.29 -4.04 14.20
C LEU A 64 -6.80 -3.90 14.39
N PRO A 65 -7.53 -2.95 13.78
CA PRO A 65 -8.99 -2.87 13.90
C PRO A 65 -9.70 -4.15 13.41
N PHE A 66 -9.25 -4.73 12.31
CA PHE A 66 -9.83 -5.96 11.74
C PHE A 66 -9.42 -7.22 12.52
N GLU A 67 -8.20 -7.24 13.07
CA GLU A 67 -7.76 -8.29 13.98
C GLU A 67 -8.60 -8.29 15.26
N ASN A 68 -8.84 -7.12 15.84
CA ASN A 68 -9.67 -6.98 17.04
C ASN A 68 -11.11 -7.39 16.77
N LEU A 69 -11.70 -6.92 15.66
CA LEU A 69 -13.04 -7.32 15.25
C LEU A 69 -13.19 -8.85 15.19
N THR A 70 -12.22 -9.52 14.57
CA THR A 70 -12.20 -10.98 14.46
C THR A 70 -12.01 -11.65 15.83
N ALA A 71 -11.08 -11.13 16.65
CA ALA A 71 -10.82 -11.69 17.98
C ALA A 71 -12.01 -11.55 18.92
N ASP A 72 -12.67 -10.40 18.90
CA ASP A 72 -13.82 -10.12 19.75
C ASP A 72 -15.00 -11.01 19.37
N TYR A 73 -15.29 -11.16 18.06
CA TYR A 73 -16.33 -12.08 17.60
C TYR A 73 -16.08 -13.53 18.08
N VAL A 74 -14.85 -14.03 17.92
CA VAL A 74 -14.52 -15.41 18.39
C VAL A 74 -14.65 -15.56 19.90
N LYS A 75 -14.26 -14.54 20.68
CA LYS A 75 -14.39 -14.55 22.14
C LYS A 75 -15.84 -14.53 22.60
N GLU A 76 -16.67 -13.71 21.96
CA GLU A 76 -18.06 -13.52 22.35
C GLU A 76 -18.96 -14.70 21.97
N THR A 77 -18.71 -15.28 20.79
CA THR A 77 -19.59 -16.31 20.24
C THR A 77 -19.05 -17.74 20.40
N GLY A 78 -17.75 -17.93 20.48
CA GLY A 78 -17.11 -19.24 20.37
C GLY A 78 -17.12 -19.85 18.98
N ASN A 79 -17.62 -19.11 17.98
CA ASN A 79 -17.74 -19.53 16.59
C ASN A 79 -16.40 -19.48 15.86
N HIS A 80 -16.33 -20.17 14.71
CA HIS A 80 -15.16 -20.19 13.85
C HIS A 80 -15.19 -19.07 12.81
N VAL A 81 -14.01 -18.57 12.45
CA VAL A 81 -13.83 -17.61 11.37
C VAL A 81 -12.80 -18.15 10.37
N MET A 82 -13.17 -18.25 9.11
CA MET A 82 -12.20 -18.41 8.03
C MET A 82 -11.47 -17.08 7.89
N TYR A 83 -10.15 -17.07 8.14
CA TYR A 83 -9.34 -15.88 8.15
C TYR A 83 -8.10 -16.06 7.29
N ARG A 84 -7.91 -15.15 6.32
CA ARG A 84 -6.77 -15.15 5.42
C ARG A 84 -6.13 -13.79 5.37
N VAL A 85 -4.80 -13.76 5.47
CA VAL A 85 -3.99 -12.53 5.40
C VAL A 85 -2.89 -12.75 4.37
N THR A 86 -2.91 -11.97 3.30
CA THR A 86 -2.01 -12.13 2.16
C THR A 86 -1.18 -10.86 1.98
N PRO A 87 0.14 -10.90 2.20
CA PRO A 87 1.01 -9.77 1.87
C PRO A 87 1.15 -9.67 0.35
N VAL A 88 1.04 -8.45 -0.17
CA VAL A 88 1.11 -8.18 -1.62
C VAL A 88 2.43 -7.50 -1.95
N PHE A 89 3.29 -8.22 -2.67
CA PHE A 89 4.56 -7.72 -3.17
C PHE A 89 4.45 -7.39 -4.66
N GLU A 90 5.03 -6.29 -5.09
CA GLU A 90 5.09 -5.90 -6.50
C GLU A 90 6.45 -6.31 -7.10
N GLY A 91 6.41 -7.21 -8.09
CA GLY A 91 7.63 -7.70 -8.74
C GLY A 91 8.61 -8.35 -7.76
N SER A 92 9.83 -7.81 -7.69
CA SER A 92 10.92 -8.27 -6.80
C SER A 92 11.10 -7.40 -5.55
N ASN A 93 10.12 -6.60 -5.19
CA ASN A 93 10.19 -5.74 -4.01
C ASN A 93 10.40 -6.57 -2.74
N LEU A 94 11.23 -6.06 -1.82
CA LEU A 94 11.51 -6.70 -0.54
C LEU A 94 10.49 -6.34 0.54
N VAL A 95 9.74 -5.27 0.34
CA VAL A 95 8.68 -4.80 1.25
C VAL A 95 7.34 -4.90 0.54
N ALA A 96 6.34 -5.47 1.19
CA ALA A 96 4.98 -5.55 0.65
C ALA A 96 4.37 -4.16 0.49
N SER A 97 3.65 -3.92 -0.61
CA SER A 97 2.88 -2.68 -0.84
C SER A 97 1.68 -2.56 0.09
N GLY A 98 1.21 -3.68 0.59
CA GLY A 98 0.11 -3.77 1.56
C GLY A 98 -0.25 -5.21 1.88
N VAL A 99 -1.33 -5.36 2.62
CA VAL A 99 -1.85 -6.65 3.07
C VAL A 99 -3.33 -6.75 2.73
N LEU A 100 -3.73 -7.83 2.06
CA LEU A 100 -5.13 -8.18 1.87
C LEU A 100 -5.59 -9.05 3.05
N MET A 101 -6.60 -8.58 3.77
CA MET A 101 -7.19 -9.28 4.90
C MET A 101 -8.62 -9.71 4.54
N GLU A 102 -8.93 -10.98 4.75
CA GLU A 102 -10.22 -11.57 4.43
C GLU A 102 -10.71 -12.41 5.61
N ALA A 103 -11.96 -12.23 5.97
CA ALA A 103 -12.60 -12.98 7.04
C ALA A 103 -14.05 -13.30 6.74
N TYR A 104 -14.49 -14.48 7.22
CA TYR A 104 -15.87 -14.94 7.06
C TYR A 104 -16.23 -15.86 8.24
N SER A 105 -17.25 -15.50 9.01
CA SER A 105 -17.75 -16.34 10.12
C SER A 105 -18.51 -17.55 9.57
N VAL A 106 -18.19 -18.73 10.12
CA VAL A 106 -18.62 -20.01 9.53
C VAL A 106 -20.06 -20.35 9.91
N GLU A 107 -20.36 -20.43 11.20
CA GLU A 107 -21.62 -20.94 11.73
C GLU A 107 -22.82 -20.07 11.35
N ASP A 108 -22.62 -18.77 11.28
CA ASP A 108 -23.67 -17.81 10.95
C ASP A 108 -23.63 -17.35 9.48
N GLN A 109 -22.78 -17.98 8.67
CA GLN A 109 -22.66 -17.73 7.24
C GLN A 109 -22.34 -16.26 6.90
N GLY A 110 -21.37 -15.70 7.62
CA GLY A 110 -20.86 -14.35 7.38
C GLY A 110 -21.71 -13.22 7.99
N LYS A 111 -22.73 -13.52 8.79
CA LYS A 111 -23.57 -12.49 9.42
C LYS A 111 -22.84 -11.70 10.50
N GLY A 112 -21.94 -12.34 11.25
CA GLY A 112 -21.15 -11.69 12.27
C GLY A 112 -19.87 -11.07 11.73
N ILE A 113 -19.12 -11.81 10.91
CA ILE A 113 -17.88 -11.35 10.26
C ILE A 113 -17.93 -11.68 8.78
N CYS A 114 -17.85 -10.64 7.95
CA CYS A 114 -17.66 -10.76 6.50
C CYS A 114 -16.96 -9.53 5.98
N PHE A 115 -15.63 -9.61 5.73
CA PHE A 115 -14.89 -8.52 5.12
C PHE A 115 -13.79 -9.00 4.17
N CYS A 116 -13.46 -8.13 3.21
CA CYS A 116 -12.29 -8.22 2.35
C CYS A 116 -11.72 -6.80 2.24
N THR A 117 -10.57 -6.56 2.86
CA THR A 117 -9.97 -5.23 2.95
C THR A 117 -8.49 -5.25 2.58
N TYR A 118 -8.04 -4.19 1.92
CA TYR A 118 -6.63 -3.99 1.60
C TYR A 118 -6.05 -2.87 2.47
N CYS A 119 -5.09 -3.23 3.31
CA CYS A 119 -4.38 -2.32 4.19
C CYS A 119 -3.06 -1.91 3.55
N TYR A 120 -2.89 -0.64 3.21
CA TYR A 120 -1.68 -0.12 2.58
C TYR A 120 -0.50 -0.07 3.56
N ASN A 121 0.66 -0.54 3.11
CA ASN A 121 1.91 -0.47 3.89
C ASN A 121 2.57 0.90 3.71
N VAL A 122 1.95 1.92 4.26
CA VAL A 122 2.39 3.31 4.19
C VAL A 122 2.63 3.88 5.60
N GLN A 123 3.44 4.93 5.71
CA GLN A 123 3.61 5.69 6.95
C GLN A 123 3.43 7.18 6.64
N PRO A 124 2.43 7.87 7.22
CA PRO A 124 2.25 9.31 7.03
C PRO A 124 3.53 10.11 7.30
N GLY A 125 3.91 10.96 6.34
CA GLY A 125 5.12 11.78 6.45
C GLY A 125 6.44 11.04 6.17
N VAL A 126 6.39 9.76 5.77
CA VAL A 126 7.58 8.97 5.41
C VAL A 126 7.38 8.39 4.00
N ALA A 127 8.37 8.56 3.14
CA ALA A 127 8.46 7.89 1.85
C ALA A 127 9.22 6.57 2.01
N ILE A 128 8.73 5.51 1.38
CA ILE A 128 9.28 4.16 1.43
C ILE A 128 9.72 3.73 0.04
N ASP A 129 10.93 3.20 -0.07
CA ASP A 129 11.37 2.43 -1.22
C ASP A 129 11.03 0.95 -0.97
N TYR A 130 9.99 0.46 -1.60
CA TYR A 130 9.54 -0.92 -1.42
C TYR A 130 10.51 -1.96 -2.01
N ALA A 131 11.36 -1.56 -2.96
CA ALA A 131 12.35 -2.45 -3.54
C ALA A 131 13.43 -2.84 -2.52
N THR A 132 13.82 -1.90 -1.65
CA THR A 132 14.93 -2.09 -0.70
C THR A 132 14.49 -2.11 0.76
N GLY A 133 13.43 -1.41 1.10
CA GLY A 133 13.00 -1.11 2.47
C GLY A 133 13.61 0.18 3.03
N ASP A 134 14.38 0.92 2.24
CA ASP A 134 14.86 2.24 2.65
C ASP A 134 13.71 3.21 2.81
N SER A 135 13.87 4.18 3.71
CA SER A 135 12.84 5.19 3.94
C SER A 135 13.45 6.55 4.30
N HIS A 136 12.70 7.61 4.07
CA HIS A 136 13.09 8.98 4.40
C HIS A 136 11.86 9.86 4.66
N LEU A 137 12.04 11.00 5.35
CA LEU A 137 10.95 11.94 5.58
C LEU A 137 10.46 12.54 4.27
N SER A 138 9.15 12.49 4.04
CA SER A 138 8.50 13.15 2.91
C SER A 138 8.66 14.67 3.07
N GLY A 139 9.35 15.32 2.13
CA GLY A 139 9.57 16.77 2.15
C GLY A 139 11.00 17.23 2.41
N LYS A 140 11.95 16.33 2.72
CA LYS A 140 13.39 16.65 2.64
C LYS A 140 13.95 16.10 1.35
N ASN A 141 14.19 16.98 0.36
CA ASN A 141 15.02 16.67 -0.79
C ASN A 141 16.45 16.41 -0.30
N ASN A 142 16.76 15.18 0.09
CA ASN A 142 18.13 14.72 0.16
C ASN A 142 18.48 14.09 -1.20
N GLN A 143 19.11 14.89 -2.03
CA GLN A 143 19.94 14.39 -3.12
C GLN A 143 21.13 13.65 -2.50
N THR A 144 20.99 12.37 -2.26
CA THR A 144 22.10 11.44 -2.14
C THR A 144 21.95 10.41 -3.27
N SER A 145 22.91 10.51 -4.16
CA SER A 145 23.07 9.71 -5.36
C SER A 145 23.17 8.21 -5.04
N HIS A 146 22.09 7.47 -5.22
CA HIS A 146 22.16 6.07 -5.60
C HIS A 146 21.48 5.92 -6.96
N LYS A 147 22.30 5.69 -7.99
CA LYS A 147 21.86 5.21 -9.30
C LYS A 147 21.21 3.84 -9.12
N SER A 148 19.93 3.82 -8.90
CA SER A 148 19.06 2.71 -9.24
C SER A 148 18.07 3.23 -10.27
N SER A 149 17.99 2.55 -11.39
CA SER A 149 17.23 2.90 -12.57
C SER A 149 15.71 2.83 -12.30
N ALA A 150 15.19 3.78 -11.53
CA ALA A 150 13.81 4.17 -11.66
C ALA A 150 13.73 4.98 -12.96
N LYS A 151 13.10 4.44 -13.99
CA LYS A 151 12.69 5.23 -15.15
C LYS A 151 11.90 6.41 -14.61
N GLU A 152 12.56 7.58 -14.50
CA GLU A 152 11.87 8.86 -14.43
C GLU A 152 10.77 8.83 -15.49
N HIS A 153 9.60 9.29 -15.12
CA HIS A 153 8.48 9.40 -16.02
C HIS A 153 8.93 10.13 -17.28
N ALA A 154 9.28 9.37 -18.30
CA ALA A 154 9.69 9.90 -19.58
C ALA A 154 8.60 10.86 -20.05
N SER A 155 9.00 12.04 -20.49
CA SER A 155 8.07 13.00 -21.08
C SER A 155 7.31 12.29 -22.20
N ALA A 156 6.04 11.97 -21.95
CA ALA A 156 5.21 11.29 -22.92
C ALA A 156 4.58 12.32 -23.87
N VAL A 157 4.19 11.85 -25.05
CA VAL A 157 3.45 12.66 -26.01
C VAL A 157 1.96 12.46 -25.75
N TYR A 158 1.26 13.56 -25.56
CA TYR A 158 -0.20 13.60 -25.39
C TYR A 158 -0.85 14.45 -26.48
N ILE A 159 -2.11 14.16 -26.75
CA ILE A 159 -2.97 15.01 -27.59
C ILE A 159 -3.98 15.68 -26.66
N LEU A 160 -3.96 17.00 -26.61
CA LEU A 160 -4.84 17.81 -25.81
C LEU A 160 -6.08 18.20 -26.60
N ASN A 161 -7.24 18.11 -25.96
CA ASN A 161 -8.45 18.78 -26.44
C ASN A 161 -8.58 20.10 -25.66
N THR A 162 -8.32 21.21 -26.34
CA THR A 162 -8.31 22.55 -25.72
C THR A 162 -9.71 23.02 -25.31
N ASN A 163 -10.75 22.50 -25.96
CA ASN A 163 -12.14 22.84 -25.66
C ASN A 163 -12.66 22.08 -24.41
N THR A 164 -12.45 20.76 -24.38
CA THR A 164 -12.96 19.92 -23.27
C THR A 164 -11.96 19.79 -22.11
N LYS A 165 -10.78 20.38 -22.22
CA LYS A 165 -9.68 20.25 -21.26
C LYS A 165 -9.34 18.80 -20.90
N LYS A 166 -9.39 17.90 -21.90
CA LYS A 166 -8.98 16.49 -21.76
C LYS A 166 -7.69 16.23 -22.52
N PHE A 167 -6.87 15.32 -22.01
CA PHE A 167 -5.70 14.84 -22.71
C PHE A 167 -5.78 13.34 -22.97
N HIS A 168 -5.17 12.89 -24.07
CA HIS A 168 -5.31 11.56 -24.64
C HIS A 168 -3.95 10.99 -25.04
N LYS A 169 -3.83 9.66 -25.13
CA LYS A 169 -2.73 9.01 -25.85
C LYS A 169 -2.86 9.32 -27.35
N PRO A 170 -1.74 9.37 -28.12
CA PRO A 170 -1.78 9.70 -29.54
C PRO A 170 -2.66 8.79 -30.39
N ASP A 171 -2.75 7.52 -30.01
CA ASP A 171 -3.50 6.44 -30.68
C ASP A 171 -4.97 6.32 -30.21
N CYS A 172 -5.40 7.18 -29.30
CA CYS A 172 -6.76 7.12 -28.77
C CYS A 172 -7.82 7.36 -29.85
N HIS A 173 -8.83 6.49 -29.90
CA HIS A 173 -9.96 6.65 -30.85
C HIS A 173 -10.62 8.03 -30.77
N SER A 174 -10.78 8.59 -29.57
CA SER A 174 -11.35 9.93 -29.39
C SER A 174 -10.53 11.05 -30.06
N VAL A 175 -9.25 10.84 -30.33
CA VAL A 175 -8.41 11.81 -31.07
C VAL A 175 -8.81 11.89 -32.54
N LYS A 176 -9.21 10.77 -33.15
CA LYS A 176 -9.66 10.73 -34.54
C LYS A 176 -10.95 11.53 -34.74
N GLN A 177 -11.81 11.55 -33.74
CA GLN A 177 -13.10 12.27 -33.75
C GLN A 177 -12.98 13.74 -33.31
N MET A 178 -11.80 14.16 -32.88
CA MET A 178 -11.56 15.52 -32.37
C MET A 178 -11.36 16.50 -33.52
N SER A 179 -12.07 17.63 -33.46
CA SER A 179 -11.85 18.74 -34.41
C SER A 179 -10.39 19.19 -34.39
N SER A 180 -9.81 19.43 -35.55
CA SER A 180 -8.43 19.92 -35.72
C SER A 180 -8.17 21.23 -34.98
N LYS A 181 -9.15 22.12 -34.89
CA LYS A 181 -9.08 23.40 -34.16
C LYS A 181 -8.82 23.21 -32.65
N ASN A 182 -9.28 22.10 -32.07
CA ASN A 182 -9.18 21.83 -30.63
C ASN A 182 -8.03 20.86 -30.29
N ARG A 183 -7.28 20.41 -31.31
CA ARG A 183 -6.22 19.42 -31.16
C ARG A 183 -4.85 20.08 -30.99
N LYS A 184 -4.20 19.85 -29.86
CA LYS A 184 -2.84 20.34 -29.60
C LYS A 184 -1.94 19.19 -29.15
N LYS A 185 -0.78 19.01 -29.80
CA LYS A 185 0.23 18.05 -29.38
C LYS A 185 1.03 18.64 -28.20
N TYR A 186 1.23 17.84 -27.17
CA TYR A 186 2.01 18.21 -25.99
C TYR A 186 3.01 17.10 -25.68
N LYS A 187 4.27 17.45 -25.43
CA LYS A 187 5.33 16.56 -24.95
C LYS A 187 5.76 17.02 -23.57
N GLY A 188 5.56 16.19 -22.56
CA GLY A 188 5.91 16.56 -21.19
C GLY A 188 5.29 15.63 -20.16
N LEU A 189 5.30 16.08 -18.90
CA LEU A 189 4.85 15.30 -17.77
C LEU A 189 3.33 15.33 -17.60
N ARG A 190 2.71 14.18 -17.35
CA ARG A 190 1.27 14.04 -17.03
C ARG A 190 0.84 14.92 -15.85
N LYS A 191 1.68 15.01 -14.80
CA LYS A 191 1.41 15.83 -13.62
C LYS A 191 1.24 17.32 -13.95
N LYS A 192 2.00 17.82 -14.93
CA LYS A 192 1.89 19.21 -15.37
C LYS A 192 0.55 19.48 -16.06
N LEU A 193 0.08 18.57 -16.90
CA LEU A 193 -1.24 18.69 -17.54
C LEU A 193 -2.38 18.75 -16.53
N ILE A 194 -2.32 17.92 -15.49
CA ILE A 194 -3.31 17.92 -14.39
C ILE A 194 -3.26 19.27 -13.65
N LYS A 195 -2.05 19.79 -13.36
CA LYS A 195 -1.87 21.10 -12.72
C LYS A 195 -2.41 22.24 -13.59
N ASP A 196 -2.25 22.12 -14.92
CA ASP A 196 -2.74 23.09 -15.91
C ASP A 196 -4.26 22.95 -16.18
N GLY A 197 -4.99 22.18 -15.38
CA GLY A 197 -6.43 22.01 -15.42
C GLY A 197 -6.96 21.02 -16.47
N TYR A 198 -6.08 20.18 -17.03
CA TYR A 198 -6.50 19.12 -17.92
C TYR A 198 -6.82 17.82 -17.15
N SER A 199 -7.85 17.10 -17.59
CA SER A 199 -8.22 15.79 -17.05
C SER A 199 -7.87 14.66 -18.03
N PRO A 200 -7.52 13.46 -17.55
CA PRO A 200 -7.25 12.30 -18.41
C PRO A 200 -8.52 11.84 -19.11
N CYS A 201 -8.39 11.39 -20.34
CA CYS A 201 -9.47 10.75 -21.08
C CYS A 201 -9.84 9.41 -20.44
N LYS A 202 -11.10 9.19 -20.14
CA LYS A 202 -11.59 7.94 -19.53
C LYS A 202 -11.42 6.71 -20.43
N ASN A 203 -11.41 6.89 -21.77
CA ASN A 203 -11.32 5.78 -22.73
C ASN A 203 -9.90 5.22 -22.90
N CYS A 204 -8.87 6.06 -22.85
CA CYS A 204 -7.48 5.63 -23.05
C CYS A 204 -6.60 5.71 -21.82
N ASN A 205 -7.08 6.34 -20.74
CA ASN A 205 -6.39 6.54 -19.48
C ASN A 205 -4.88 6.86 -19.67
N PRO A 206 -4.57 8.04 -20.22
CA PRO A 206 -3.21 8.44 -20.58
C PRO A 206 -2.35 8.78 -19.38
#